data_1b90d7459c9e501e61ca477fef4bddcf
#
_entry.id   1b90d7459c9e501e61ca477fef4bddcf
#
_cell.length_a   1.000
_cell.length_b   1.000
_cell.length_c   1.000
_cell.angle_alpha   90.00
_cell.angle_beta   90.00
_cell.angle_gamma   90.00
#
_symmetry.space_group_name_H-M   'P 1'
#
loop_
_entity.id
_entity.type
_entity.pdbx_description
1 polymer ?
#
loop_
_entity_poly.entity_id
_entity_poly.type
_entity_poly.pdbx_seq_one_letter_code
_entity_poly.pdbx_strand_id
1 'polypeptide(L)'
;IPVYNEEKFISALLDSVLIQTLKPKKVIVVNDNSTDNTAEIITEFEKKSDLIHQVLNISKNIHLPGSKIVRAFEKGLELLDEEYDFIVKLDADLILPENYFEYIAKTFIKNPKVGIAGGFAYILKNNKWVLENLTDKHHVRGVFKAYRKACFIEIGGLKPAMGWDTVDE
;
A
#
# COMPACT_ATOMS: atom_id res chain seq x y z
N ILE A 1 -4.22 0.17 -2.19
CA ILE A 1 -4.41 -0.60 -0.95
C ILE A 1 -5.31 -1.80 -1.28
N PRO A 2 -4.77 -3.02 -1.48
CA PRO A 2 -5.58 -4.25 -1.50
C PRO A 2 -6.13 -4.54 -0.10
N VAL A 3 -7.38 -4.96 0.00
CA VAL A 3 -8.03 -5.27 1.30
C VAL A 3 -8.97 -6.48 1.18
N TYR A 4 -8.95 -7.33 2.21
CA TYR A 4 -9.87 -8.46 2.37
C TYR A 4 -10.10 -8.76 3.85
N ASN A 5 -11.33 -8.52 4.36
CA ASN A 5 -11.72 -8.78 5.75
C ASN A 5 -10.82 -8.08 6.78
N GLU A 6 -10.70 -6.74 6.67
CA GLU A 6 -9.84 -5.90 7.52
C GLU A 6 -10.65 -4.88 8.36
N GLU A 7 -11.89 -5.20 8.73
CA GLU A 7 -12.76 -4.31 9.50
C GLU A 7 -12.12 -3.77 10.78
N LYS A 8 -11.16 -4.51 11.37
CA LYS A 8 -10.49 -4.12 12.62
C LYS A 8 -9.37 -3.10 12.41
N PHE A 9 -8.79 -3.03 11.23
CA PHE A 9 -7.54 -2.30 11.00
C PHE A 9 -7.66 -1.17 9.97
N ILE A 10 -8.52 -1.35 8.96
CA ILE A 10 -8.60 -0.42 7.82
C ILE A 10 -8.86 1.03 8.24
N SER A 11 -9.67 1.28 9.29
CA SER A 11 -9.90 2.64 9.80
C SER A 11 -8.61 3.31 10.24
N ALA A 12 -7.78 2.61 11.02
CA ALA A 12 -6.52 3.15 11.53
C ALA A 12 -5.53 3.49 10.40
N LEU A 13 -5.46 2.65 9.36
CA LEU A 13 -4.69 2.96 8.17
C LEU A 13 -5.20 4.22 7.47
N LEU A 14 -6.50 4.27 7.13
CA LEU A 14 -7.09 5.40 6.39
C LEU A 14 -6.97 6.72 7.16
N ASP A 15 -7.19 6.70 8.48
CA ASP A 15 -6.94 7.87 9.34
C ASP A 15 -5.47 8.31 9.26
N SER A 16 -4.51 7.38 9.33
CA SER A 16 -3.09 7.69 9.23
C SER A 16 -2.70 8.25 7.86
N VAL A 17 -3.39 7.85 6.79
CA VAL A 17 -3.21 8.41 5.43
C VAL A 17 -3.77 9.84 5.35
N LEU A 18 -4.93 10.10 5.98
CA LEU A 18 -5.57 11.42 5.95
C LEU A 18 -4.81 12.49 6.72
N ILE A 19 -4.00 12.12 7.72
CA ILE A 19 -3.20 13.06 8.51
C ILE A 19 -1.78 13.30 7.98
N GLN A 20 -1.37 12.65 6.87
CA GLN A 20 -0.03 12.80 6.30
C GLN A 20 0.34 14.26 6.03
N THR A 21 1.59 14.65 6.32
CA THR A 21 2.13 16.00 6.02
C THR A 21 2.21 16.27 4.52
N LEU A 22 2.60 15.27 3.73
CA LEU A 22 2.47 15.27 2.27
C LEU A 22 1.25 14.42 1.90
N LYS A 23 0.18 15.06 1.45
CA LYS A 23 -1.04 14.34 1.05
C LYS A 23 -0.80 13.54 -0.23
N PRO A 24 -1.30 12.29 -0.31
CA PRO A 24 -1.37 11.59 -1.58
C PRO A 24 -2.33 12.32 -2.53
N LYS A 25 -2.10 12.23 -3.83
CA LYS A 25 -3.03 12.77 -4.83
C LYS A 25 -4.33 11.95 -4.88
N LYS A 26 -4.21 10.64 -4.73
CA LYS A 26 -5.32 9.70 -4.79
C LYS A 26 -5.01 8.44 -3.98
N VAL A 27 -6.01 7.87 -3.35
CA VAL A 27 -5.94 6.61 -2.60
C VAL A 27 -7.01 5.67 -3.15
N ILE A 28 -6.57 4.57 -3.78
CA ILE A 28 -7.48 3.53 -4.27
C ILE A 28 -7.45 2.36 -3.28
N VAL A 29 -8.59 2.05 -2.71
CA VAL A 29 -8.79 0.89 -1.84
C VAL A 29 -9.52 -0.20 -2.62
N VAL A 30 -8.83 -1.29 -2.92
CA VAL A 30 -9.39 -2.39 -3.70
C VAL A 30 -9.90 -3.48 -2.77
N ASN A 31 -11.20 -3.52 -2.59
CA ASN A 31 -11.88 -4.50 -1.75
C ASN A 31 -12.07 -5.82 -2.52
N ASP A 32 -11.33 -6.86 -2.13
CA ASP A 32 -11.34 -8.18 -2.76
C ASP A 32 -12.46 -9.08 -2.19
N ASN A 33 -13.71 -8.63 -2.30
CA ASN A 33 -14.91 -9.33 -1.81
C ASN A 33 -14.91 -9.61 -0.29
N SER A 34 -14.61 -8.61 0.53
CA SER A 34 -14.76 -8.72 1.99
C SER A 34 -16.20 -9.12 2.37
N THR A 35 -16.30 -9.93 3.41
CA THR A 35 -17.57 -10.45 3.94
C THR A 35 -17.91 -9.90 5.33
N ASP A 36 -17.02 -9.07 5.87
CA ASP A 36 -17.18 -8.31 7.11
C ASP A 36 -17.56 -6.85 6.83
N ASN A 37 -17.47 -5.95 7.81
CA ASN A 37 -17.83 -4.54 7.67
C ASN A 37 -16.76 -3.69 6.95
N THR A 38 -15.75 -4.30 6.32
CA THR A 38 -14.67 -3.57 5.62
C THR A 38 -15.22 -2.61 4.56
N ALA A 39 -16.19 -3.06 3.75
CA ALA A 39 -16.76 -2.25 2.67
C ALA A 39 -17.47 -1.00 3.18
N GLU A 40 -18.27 -1.16 4.22
CA GLU A 40 -19.01 -0.08 4.87
C GLU A 40 -18.08 0.96 5.47
N ILE A 41 -17.01 0.50 6.15
CA ILE A 41 -16.00 1.39 6.74
C ILE A 41 -15.33 2.23 5.65
N ILE A 42 -14.91 1.63 4.54
CA ILE A 42 -14.28 2.36 3.44
C ILE A 42 -15.25 3.39 2.85
N THR A 43 -16.52 3.02 2.67
CA THR A 43 -17.57 3.93 2.17
C THR A 43 -17.74 5.16 3.08
N GLU A 44 -17.61 5.00 4.40
CA GLU A 44 -17.65 6.14 5.33
C GLU A 44 -16.42 7.07 5.15
N PHE A 45 -15.26 6.53 4.82
CA PHE A 45 -14.07 7.34 4.51
C PHE A 45 -14.18 8.06 3.15
N GLU A 46 -14.78 7.43 2.14
CA GLU A 46 -15.08 8.09 0.85
C GLU A 46 -15.98 9.33 1.04
N LYS A 47 -16.98 9.24 1.90
CA LYS A 47 -17.86 10.39 2.22
C LYS A 47 -17.13 11.53 2.95
N LYS A 48 -16.04 11.21 3.67
CA LYS A 48 -15.25 12.18 4.43
C LYS A 48 -14.16 12.85 3.61
N SER A 49 -13.72 12.23 2.53
CA SER A 49 -12.57 12.70 1.76
C SER A 49 -12.59 12.25 0.31
N ASP A 50 -12.50 13.22 -0.60
CA ASP A 50 -12.39 12.99 -2.05
C ASP A 50 -11.05 12.33 -2.47
N LEU A 51 -10.14 12.12 -1.53
CA LEU A 51 -8.87 11.41 -1.79
C LEU A 51 -9.06 9.90 -1.86
N ILE A 52 -10.04 9.34 -1.15
CA ILE A 52 -10.24 7.91 -0.99
C ILE A 52 -11.32 7.41 -1.94
N HIS A 53 -11.01 6.37 -2.69
CA HIS A 53 -11.93 5.72 -3.62
C HIS A 53 -11.92 4.22 -3.41
N GLN A 54 -13.09 3.65 -3.16
CA GLN A 54 -13.27 2.20 -3.07
C GLN A 54 -13.54 1.59 -4.45
N VAL A 55 -12.96 0.43 -4.68
CA VAL A 55 -13.22 -0.38 -5.86
C VAL A 55 -13.46 -1.82 -5.44
N LEU A 56 -14.50 -2.43 -5.97
CA LEU A 56 -14.77 -3.85 -5.77
C LEU A 56 -13.97 -4.67 -6.79
N ASN A 57 -13.21 -5.64 -6.31
CA ASN A 57 -12.54 -6.62 -7.14
C ASN A 57 -13.41 -7.88 -7.24
N ILE A 58 -14.15 -8.01 -8.34
CA ILE A 58 -15.02 -9.17 -8.60
C ILE A 58 -14.25 -10.22 -9.42
N SER A 59 -13.02 -10.52 -9.07
CA SER A 59 -12.27 -11.54 -9.79
C SER A 59 -12.70 -12.95 -9.40
N LYS A 60 -13.06 -13.78 -10.40
CA LYS A 60 -13.27 -15.22 -10.21
C LYS A 60 -11.97 -15.87 -9.73
N ASN A 61 -12.06 -16.59 -8.62
CA ASN A 61 -10.97 -17.25 -7.91
C ASN A 61 -10.04 -18.08 -8.81
N ILE A 62 -8.86 -17.57 -9.10
CA ILE A 62 -7.72 -18.40 -9.48
C ILE A 62 -6.76 -18.35 -8.29
N HIS A 63 -6.70 -19.44 -7.53
CA HIS A 63 -5.84 -19.58 -6.36
C HIS A 63 -4.38 -19.84 -6.79
N LEU A 64 -3.64 -18.75 -7.02
CA LEU A 64 -2.18 -18.82 -7.07
C LEU A 64 -1.65 -18.02 -5.87
N PRO A 65 -0.81 -18.61 -5.00
CA PRO A 65 -0.23 -17.91 -3.86
C PRO A 65 0.50 -16.62 -4.29
N GLY A 66 0.30 -15.53 -3.55
CA GLY A 66 0.87 -14.21 -3.87
C GLY A 66 0.17 -13.44 -5.00
N SER A 67 -0.56 -14.11 -5.88
CA SER A 67 -1.18 -13.45 -7.05
C SER A 67 -2.40 -12.58 -6.73
N LYS A 68 -3.14 -12.88 -5.68
CA LYS A 68 -4.36 -12.13 -5.31
C LYS A 68 -4.03 -10.68 -4.96
N ILE A 69 -3.04 -10.47 -4.12
CA ILE A 69 -2.61 -9.14 -3.67
C ILE A 69 -2.10 -8.30 -4.84
N VAL A 70 -1.31 -8.92 -5.74
CA VAL A 70 -0.79 -8.26 -6.94
C VAL A 70 -1.92 -7.88 -7.88
N ARG A 71 -2.87 -8.79 -8.16
CA ARG A 71 -4.03 -8.50 -9.03
C ARG A 71 -4.95 -7.41 -8.46
N ALA A 72 -5.19 -7.43 -7.15
CA ALA A 72 -5.96 -6.36 -6.51
C ALA A 72 -5.21 -5.02 -6.61
N PHE A 73 -3.89 -5.03 -6.46
CA PHE A 73 -3.07 -3.84 -6.66
C PHE A 73 -3.13 -3.35 -8.12
N GLU A 74 -2.96 -4.26 -9.10
CA GLU A 74 -3.09 -3.93 -10.54
C GLU A 74 -4.47 -3.35 -10.88
N LYS A 75 -5.54 -3.90 -10.28
CA LYS A 75 -6.89 -3.33 -10.43
C LYS A 75 -6.98 -1.89 -9.92
N GLY A 76 -6.30 -1.58 -8.84
CA GLY A 76 -6.19 -0.21 -8.34
C GLY A 76 -5.39 0.71 -9.28
N LEU A 77 -4.34 0.19 -9.92
CA LEU A 77 -3.54 0.95 -10.90
C LEU A 77 -4.35 1.43 -12.10
N GLU A 78 -5.27 0.59 -12.61
CA GLU A 78 -6.13 0.95 -13.75
C GLU A 78 -6.94 2.23 -13.52
N LEU A 79 -7.10 2.66 -12.27
CA LEU A 79 -7.89 3.82 -11.87
C LEU A 79 -7.04 5.03 -11.49
N LEU A 80 -5.73 4.89 -11.52
CA LEU A 80 -4.83 6.02 -11.38
C LEU A 80 -4.66 6.70 -12.74
N ASP A 81 -4.64 8.04 -12.73
CA ASP A 81 -4.09 8.80 -13.84
C ASP A 81 -2.56 8.63 -13.88
N GLU A 82 -1.94 8.99 -15.00
CA GLU A 82 -0.48 8.89 -15.13
C GLU A 82 0.29 10.06 -14.48
N GLU A 83 -0.40 10.97 -13.81
CA GLU A 83 0.20 12.16 -13.21
C GLU A 83 0.66 11.93 -11.77
N TYR A 84 1.61 11.03 -11.56
CA TYR A 84 2.25 10.79 -10.26
C TYR A 84 3.76 10.61 -10.41
N ASP A 85 4.52 10.96 -9.37
CA ASP A 85 5.97 10.79 -9.31
C ASP A 85 6.36 9.43 -8.73
N PHE A 86 5.56 8.93 -7.78
CA PHE A 86 5.74 7.62 -7.16
C PHE A 86 4.39 7.02 -6.74
N ILE A 87 4.36 5.72 -6.64
CA ILE A 87 3.22 4.95 -6.18
C ILE A 87 3.59 4.16 -4.94
N VAL A 88 2.64 3.98 -4.03
CA VAL A 88 2.86 3.22 -2.79
C VAL A 88 1.85 2.09 -2.70
N LYS A 89 2.35 0.87 -2.52
CA LYS A 89 1.53 -0.28 -2.13
C LYS A 89 1.51 -0.35 -0.60
N LEU A 90 0.33 -0.36 -0.02
CA LEU A 90 0.11 -0.50 1.43
C LEU A 90 -0.77 -1.71 1.71
N ASP A 91 -0.44 -2.46 2.76
CA ASP A 91 -1.36 -3.43 3.36
C ASP A 91 -2.35 -2.70 4.28
N ALA A 92 -3.51 -3.30 4.53
CA ALA A 92 -4.62 -2.64 5.19
C ALA A 92 -4.50 -2.59 6.73
N ASP A 93 -3.56 -3.34 7.31
CA ASP A 93 -3.32 -3.48 8.75
C ASP A 93 -2.19 -2.60 9.30
N LEU A 94 -1.88 -1.51 8.60
CA LEU A 94 -0.79 -0.59 8.94
C LEU A 94 -1.29 0.67 9.63
N ILE A 95 -0.40 1.30 10.41
CA ILE A 95 -0.51 2.69 10.86
C ILE A 95 0.77 3.40 10.39
N LEU A 96 0.61 4.42 9.55
CA LEU A 96 1.74 5.19 9.04
C LEU A 96 2.09 6.34 9.99
N PRO A 97 3.38 6.67 10.19
CA PRO A 97 3.75 7.94 10.80
C PRO A 97 3.32 9.10 9.91
N GLU A 98 2.98 10.26 10.50
CA GLU A 98 2.41 11.43 9.80
C GLU A 98 3.26 11.96 8.64
N ASN A 99 4.57 11.69 8.64
CA ASN A 99 5.52 12.17 7.63
C ASN A 99 5.99 11.07 6.67
N TYR A 100 5.28 9.92 6.58
CA TYR A 100 5.72 8.78 5.78
C TYR A 100 5.89 9.15 4.30
N PHE A 101 4.87 9.70 3.65
CA PHE A 101 4.95 10.07 2.23
C PHE A 101 5.93 11.20 1.97
N GLU A 102 6.05 12.15 2.89
CA GLU A 102 7.05 13.21 2.80
C GLU A 102 8.48 12.64 2.84
N TYR A 103 8.72 11.66 3.71
CA TYR A 103 10.03 11.00 3.81
C TYR A 103 10.36 10.22 2.54
N ILE A 104 9.41 9.50 1.97
CA ILE A 104 9.55 8.80 0.68
C ILE A 104 9.88 9.80 -0.44
N ALA A 105 9.11 10.89 -0.55
CA ALA A 105 9.34 11.92 -1.55
C ALA A 105 10.75 12.54 -1.43
N LYS A 106 11.17 12.93 -0.21
CA LYS A 106 12.51 13.44 0.07
C LYS A 106 13.61 12.45 -0.30
N THR A 107 13.40 11.15 -0.05
CA THR A 107 14.34 10.09 -0.41
C THR A 107 14.53 10.02 -1.92
N PHE A 108 13.44 10.03 -2.67
CA PHE A 108 13.48 10.01 -4.13
C PHE A 108 14.08 11.29 -4.74
N ILE A 109 13.81 12.46 -4.17
CA ILE A 109 14.39 13.73 -4.61
C ILE A 109 15.92 13.75 -4.36
N LYS A 110 16.33 13.34 -3.15
CA LYS A 110 17.74 13.37 -2.74
C LYS A 110 18.62 12.42 -3.54
N ASN A 111 18.09 11.27 -3.94
CA ASN A 111 18.83 10.27 -4.70
C ASN A 111 18.02 9.78 -5.90
N PRO A 112 18.26 10.30 -7.11
CA PRO A 112 17.57 9.89 -8.33
C PRO A 112 17.76 8.42 -8.73
N LYS A 113 18.78 7.74 -8.19
CA LYS A 113 19.05 6.32 -8.46
C LYS A 113 18.20 5.37 -7.60
N VAL A 114 17.54 5.89 -6.54
CA VAL A 114 16.62 5.07 -5.73
C VAL A 114 15.34 4.85 -6.51
N GLY A 115 15.05 3.61 -6.84
CA GLY A 115 13.82 3.20 -7.53
C GLY A 115 12.73 2.72 -6.55
N ILE A 116 13.15 2.13 -5.42
CA ILE A 116 12.26 1.56 -4.40
C ILE A 116 12.63 2.13 -3.03
N ALA A 117 11.64 2.48 -2.22
CA ALA A 117 11.82 2.97 -0.86
C ALA A 117 10.70 2.47 0.06
N GLY A 118 10.96 2.48 1.36
CA GLY A 118 10.01 2.08 2.40
C GLY A 118 10.50 2.49 3.77
N GLY A 119 9.98 1.84 4.79
CA GLY A 119 10.35 2.06 6.18
C GLY A 119 10.72 0.77 6.91
N PHE A 120 10.64 0.84 8.22
CA PHE A 120 10.77 -0.32 9.10
C PHE A 120 9.44 -0.59 9.80
N ALA A 121 9.03 -1.86 9.84
CA ALA A 121 7.84 -2.25 10.56
C ALA A 121 8.11 -2.34 12.07
N TYR A 122 7.18 -1.83 12.84
CA TYR A 122 7.14 -1.98 14.29
C TYR A 122 5.85 -2.67 14.68
N ILE A 123 5.92 -3.58 15.62
CA ILE A 123 4.76 -4.27 16.19
C ILE A 123 4.59 -3.91 17.66
N LEU A 124 3.35 -3.86 18.13
CA LEU A 124 3.06 -3.57 19.52
C LEU A 124 3.18 -4.85 20.36
N LYS A 125 4.21 -4.90 21.23
CA LYS A 125 4.42 -5.98 22.22
C LYS A 125 4.44 -5.40 23.61
N ASN A 126 3.57 -5.88 24.50
CA ASN A 126 3.51 -5.43 25.90
C ASN A 126 3.43 -3.88 26.01
N ASN A 127 2.56 -3.26 25.21
CA ASN A 127 2.37 -1.80 25.11
C ASN A 127 3.64 -1.01 24.70
N LYS A 128 4.59 -1.64 24.04
CA LYS A 128 5.79 -0.99 23.47
C LYS A 128 5.94 -1.32 22.01
N TRP A 129 6.26 -0.31 21.19
CA TRP A 129 6.63 -0.52 19.79
C TRP A 129 8.02 -1.15 19.70
N VAL A 130 8.09 -2.31 19.08
CA VAL A 130 9.33 -3.08 18.89
C VAL A 130 9.55 -3.28 17.41
N LEU A 131 10.77 -3.02 16.95
CA LEU A 131 11.17 -3.28 15.56
C LEU A 131 10.92 -4.76 15.22
N GLU A 132 10.18 -4.99 14.16
CA GLU A 132 9.94 -6.31 13.62
C GLU A 132 11.11 -6.71 12.69
N ASN A 133 11.99 -7.55 13.20
CA ASN A 133 13.20 -7.97 12.49
C ASN A 133 12.97 -9.32 11.79
N LEU A 134 12.15 -9.33 10.73
CA LEU A 134 11.84 -10.54 9.95
C LEU A 134 12.64 -10.68 8.66
N THR A 135 13.21 -9.58 8.14
CA THR A 135 13.90 -9.55 6.85
C THR A 135 15.22 -8.82 6.96
N ASP A 136 16.09 -8.97 5.97
CA ASP A 136 17.28 -8.15 5.85
C ASP A 136 16.92 -6.66 5.84
N LYS A 137 17.73 -5.83 6.51
CA LYS A 137 17.49 -4.38 6.62
C LYS A 137 17.58 -3.61 5.28
N HIS A 138 18.13 -4.24 4.25
CA HIS A 138 18.23 -3.67 2.90
C HIS A 138 17.03 -4.07 2.02
N HIS A 139 16.23 -5.05 2.46
CA HIS A 139 15.00 -5.43 1.77
C HIS A 139 13.85 -4.49 2.16
N VAL A 140 13.16 -3.92 1.17
CA VAL A 140 11.96 -3.11 1.38
C VAL A 140 10.73 -4.02 1.38
N ARG A 141 10.12 -4.20 2.53
CA ARG A 141 8.95 -5.08 2.70
C ARG A 141 7.77 -4.64 1.85
N GLY A 142 7.09 -5.60 1.23
CA GLY A 142 5.93 -5.38 0.38
C GLY A 142 4.73 -4.74 1.06
N VAL A 143 4.66 -4.76 2.39
CA VAL A 143 3.52 -4.22 3.16
C VAL A 143 3.41 -2.69 3.06
N PHE A 144 4.51 -1.96 2.83
CA PHE A 144 4.56 -0.48 2.70
C PHE A 144 5.62 -0.04 1.67
N LYS A 145 5.63 -0.66 0.50
CA LYS A 145 6.65 -0.44 -0.54
C LYS A 145 6.26 0.69 -1.49
N ALA A 146 7.14 1.67 -1.64
CA ALA A 146 7.01 2.77 -2.57
C ALA A 146 7.92 2.59 -3.78
N TYR A 147 7.41 2.88 -4.97
CA TYR A 147 8.10 2.77 -6.24
C TYR A 147 8.14 4.12 -6.93
N ARG A 148 9.33 4.55 -7.36
CA ARG A 148 9.44 5.66 -8.33
C ARG A 148 8.74 5.25 -9.62
N LYS A 149 7.95 6.15 -10.23
CA LYS A 149 7.20 5.85 -11.46
C LYS A 149 8.08 5.24 -12.55
N ALA A 150 9.21 5.85 -12.87
CA ALA A 150 10.12 5.36 -13.90
C ALA A 150 10.61 3.93 -13.62
N CYS A 151 11.01 3.64 -12.37
CA CYS A 151 11.43 2.30 -11.96
C CYS A 151 10.27 1.29 -12.06
N PHE A 152 9.07 1.67 -11.58
CA PHE A 152 7.90 0.80 -11.62
C PHE A 152 7.52 0.40 -13.06
N ILE A 153 7.63 1.33 -14.00
CA ILE A 153 7.41 1.07 -15.43
C ILE A 153 8.52 0.15 -15.99
N GLU A 154 9.79 0.44 -15.66
CA GLU A 154 10.95 -0.32 -16.15
C GLU A 154 10.92 -1.79 -15.72
N ILE A 155 10.55 -2.09 -14.47
CA ILE A 155 10.41 -3.49 -14.01
C ILE A 155 9.14 -4.17 -14.52
N GLY A 156 8.24 -3.43 -15.19
CA GLY A 156 6.98 -3.94 -15.74
C GLY A 156 5.93 -4.27 -14.67
N GLY A 157 5.89 -3.49 -13.58
CA GLY A 157 4.94 -3.67 -12.48
C GLY A 157 5.25 -4.85 -11.56
N LEU A 158 4.34 -5.15 -10.65
CA LEU A 158 4.51 -6.28 -9.72
C LEU A 158 4.32 -7.61 -10.44
N LYS A 159 5.05 -8.63 -10.03
CA LYS A 159 4.93 -9.98 -10.60
C LYS A 159 3.99 -10.83 -9.74
N PRO A 160 2.95 -11.47 -10.33
CA PRO A 160 1.98 -12.26 -9.59
C PRO A 160 2.55 -13.62 -9.17
N ALA A 161 3.51 -13.61 -8.26
CA ALA A 161 4.23 -14.79 -7.76
C ALA A 161 4.33 -14.76 -6.23
N MET A 162 4.60 -15.91 -5.60
CA MET A 162 4.96 -15.96 -4.20
C MET A 162 6.31 -15.24 -4.00
N GLY A 163 6.41 -14.39 -2.96
CA GLY A 163 7.60 -13.56 -2.72
C GLY A 163 7.74 -12.42 -3.74
N TRP A 164 6.62 -11.94 -4.30
CA TRP A 164 6.58 -10.85 -5.28
C TRP A 164 7.36 -9.62 -4.84
N ASP A 165 7.42 -9.36 -3.53
CA ASP A 165 8.13 -8.22 -2.92
C ASP A 165 9.67 -8.39 -2.85
N THR A 166 10.18 -9.53 -3.30
CA THR A 166 11.62 -9.77 -3.49
C THR A 166 12.00 -9.88 -4.96
N VAL A 167 11.03 -10.18 -5.82
CA VAL A 167 11.24 -10.34 -7.27
C VAL A 167 11.36 -9.00 -7.99
N ASP A 168 10.81 -7.94 -7.39
CA ASP A 168 10.81 -6.57 -7.91
C ASP A 168 12.05 -5.73 -7.52
N GLU A 169 12.95 -6.30 -6.72
CA GLU A 169 14.24 -5.71 -6.34
C GLU A 169 15.37 -6.15 -7.29
#